data_3299b261e6379918c0a4ce69f32a9ae7
#
_entry.id   3299b261e6379918c0a4ce69f32a9ae7
#
_cell.length_a   1.000
_cell.length_b   1.000
_cell.length_c   1.000
_cell.angle_alpha   90.00
_cell.angle_beta   90.00
_cell.angle_gamma   90.00
#
_symmetry.space_group_name_H-M   'P 1'
#
loop_
_entity.id
_entity.type
_entity.pdbx_description
1 polymer ?
#
loop_
_entity_poly.entity_id
_entity_poly.type
_entity_poly.pdbx_seq_one_letter_code
_entity_poly.pdbx_strand_id
1 'polypeptide(L)'
;MATLLSIQEAELRLPHAPAWAAFLELGFRPVYLAGALWALIAVALWIFAPHWLTGPLGGIAWHAHEMLWGFVATIAVGFLMTAGAAWTGINPVQGRALAALCALWLVARLGFLAGDATAFLIGAIAELLFFTLAAAALLRAVVVSRNARNYGVPVLLLALGVSDALFLLAAHDGDYATLMRHFNAGMLCMTLIALLVARRVIPFFAMRAVPGLQIPMQLRSGHVQLAASGIAVACLLADLPFAQALALAVAGVISLLHWVSWKPQAVLHKPLLWILYLGYVSLGIGLLLAGASVAGFGARPALHIHVIAMGGFSLLIIGMITRTALGHLGRPLETDRSMVTAYVLVIVATVLRLGALQPTPASVHLLNVAAALWMIAFALYLWRFFPMMIRPRADSPPPAATATGVAVGITRRGV
;
A
#
# COMPACT_ATOMS: atom_id res chain seq x y z
N MET A 1 -16.18 -43.87 -41.92
CA MET A 1 -14.99 -43.46 -41.13
C MET A 1 -15.45 -42.41 -40.14
N ALA A 2 -15.61 -42.83 -38.90
CA ALA A 2 -16.00 -41.89 -37.79
C ALA A 2 -14.73 -41.30 -37.19
N THR A 3 -14.57 -40.00 -37.31
CA THR A 3 -13.46 -39.25 -36.68
C THR A 3 -13.76 -39.15 -35.20
N LEU A 4 -13.04 -39.90 -34.40
CA LEU A 4 -13.07 -39.76 -32.94
C LEU A 4 -12.48 -38.37 -32.59
N LEU A 5 -13.33 -37.46 -32.14
CA LEU A 5 -12.92 -36.20 -31.48
C LEU A 5 -12.25 -36.61 -30.16
N SER A 6 -10.94 -36.47 -30.07
CA SER A 6 -10.23 -36.56 -28.79
C SER A 6 -10.67 -35.40 -27.90
N ILE A 7 -11.50 -35.65 -26.92
CA ILE A 7 -11.76 -34.71 -25.82
C ILE A 7 -10.45 -34.67 -25.03
N GLN A 8 -9.65 -33.64 -25.24
CA GLN A 8 -8.58 -33.31 -24.28
C GLN A 8 -9.27 -32.91 -22.98
N GLU A 9 -9.29 -33.82 -22.04
CA GLU A 9 -9.60 -33.49 -20.65
C GLU A 9 -8.64 -32.37 -20.25
N ALA A 10 -9.21 -31.23 -19.81
CA ALA A 10 -8.42 -30.17 -19.23
C ALA A 10 -7.66 -30.77 -18.04
N GLU A 11 -6.37 -31.00 -18.19
CA GLU A 11 -5.50 -31.45 -17.11
C GLU A 11 -5.76 -30.53 -15.92
N LEU A 12 -6.32 -31.08 -14.84
CA LEU A 12 -6.43 -30.41 -13.53
C LEU A 12 -5.00 -30.09 -13.09
N ARG A 13 -4.52 -28.89 -13.44
CA ARG A 13 -3.19 -28.43 -13.03
C ARG A 13 -3.17 -28.38 -11.51
N LEU A 14 -2.47 -29.34 -10.89
CA LEU A 14 -2.23 -29.34 -9.45
C LEU A 14 -1.58 -28.00 -9.07
N PRO A 15 -2.02 -27.38 -7.98
CA PRO A 15 -1.43 -26.12 -7.54
C PRO A 15 0.05 -26.32 -7.24
N HIS A 16 0.92 -25.46 -7.78
CA HIS A 16 2.36 -25.50 -7.51
C HIS A 16 2.64 -25.52 -6.00
N ALA A 17 3.63 -26.29 -5.58
CA ALA A 17 4.08 -26.31 -4.20
C ALA A 17 4.64 -24.94 -3.78
N PRO A 18 4.58 -24.57 -2.48
CA PRO A 18 5.24 -23.38 -1.97
C PRO A 18 6.74 -23.39 -2.29
N ALA A 19 7.28 -22.21 -2.68
CA ALA A 19 8.68 -22.05 -3.07
C ALA A 19 9.24 -20.71 -2.62
N TRP A 20 10.35 -20.73 -1.87
CA TRP A 20 11.05 -19.53 -1.41
C TRP A 20 11.52 -18.64 -2.58
N ALA A 21 11.98 -19.26 -3.67
CA ALA A 21 12.39 -18.52 -4.87
C ALA A 21 11.22 -17.72 -5.44
N ALA A 22 10.03 -18.31 -5.52
CA ALA A 22 8.83 -17.61 -5.97
C ALA A 22 8.41 -16.50 -5.00
N PHE A 23 8.46 -16.75 -3.69
CA PHE A 23 8.10 -15.77 -2.67
C PHE A 23 8.98 -14.51 -2.69
N LEU A 24 10.27 -14.68 -2.96
CA LEU A 24 11.27 -13.60 -2.99
C LEU A 24 11.55 -13.09 -4.42
N GLU A 25 10.74 -13.45 -5.41
CA GLU A 25 10.91 -13.04 -6.80
C GLU A 25 10.59 -11.56 -7.03
N LEU A 26 9.50 -11.05 -6.45
CA LEU A 26 9.02 -9.68 -6.62
C LEU A 26 8.62 -9.07 -5.27
N GLY A 27 8.93 -7.79 -5.09
CA GLY A 27 8.76 -7.07 -3.83
C GLY A 27 7.34 -7.12 -3.24
N PHE A 28 6.29 -7.15 -4.07
CA PHE A 28 4.92 -7.17 -3.58
C PHE A 28 4.60 -8.40 -2.73
N ARG A 29 5.16 -9.58 -3.04
CA ARG A 29 4.80 -10.84 -2.39
C ARG A 29 5.04 -10.79 -0.87
N PRO A 30 6.28 -10.64 -0.37
CA PRO A 30 6.52 -10.59 1.07
C PRO A 30 6.05 -9.27 1.70
N VAL A 31 6.23 -8.14 1.01
CA VAL A 31 5.97 -6.82 1.60
C VAL A 31 4.47 -6.53 1.75
N TYR A 32 3.61 -6.99 0.81
CA TYR A 32 2.16 -6.87 1.00
C TYR A 32 1.64 -7.75 2.12
N LEU A 33 2.17 -8.96 2.26
CA LEU A 33 1.80 -9.83 3.39
C LEU A 33 2.25 -9.23 4.73
N ALA A 34 3.48 -8.71 4.78
CA ALA A 34 4.01 -8.04 5.97
C ALA A 34 3.17 -6.81 6.35
N GLY A 35 2.91 -5.90 5.40
CA GLY A 35 2.09 -4.71 5.65
C GLY A 35 0.65 -5.04 6.02
N ALA A 36 0.00 -6.01 5.35
CA ALA A 36 -1.37 -6.41 5.67
C ALA A 36 -1.47 -7.08 7.05
N LEU A 37 -0.48 -7.91 7.42
CA LEU A 37 -0.39 -8.50 8.75
C LEU A 37 -0.20 -7.42 9.81
N TRP A 38 0.66 -6.44 9.52
CA TRP A 38 0.92 -5.34 10.43
C TRP A 38 -0.29 -4.42 10.59
N ALA A 39 -1.04 -4.14 9.54
CA ALA A 39 -2.30 -3.39 9.61
C ALA A 39 -3.30 -4.02 10.60
N LEU A 40 -3.34 -5.37 10.66
CA LEU A 40 -4.16 -6.11 11.60
C LEU A 40 -3.59 -6.01 13.02
N ILE A 41 -2.31 -6.33 13.21
CA ILE A 41 -1.64 -6.37 14.52
C ILE A 41 -1.60 -4.98 15.15
N ALA A 42 -1.21 -3.95 14.39
CA ALA A 42 -1.07 -2.60 14.92
C ALA A 42 -2.41 -2.04 15.43
N VAL A 43 -3.52 -2.29 14.73
CA VAL A 43 -4.85 -1.87 15.21
C VAL A 43 -5.29 -2.70 16.42
N ALA A 44 -5.01 -4.01 16.44
CA ALA A 44 -5.30 -4.87 17.59
C ALA A 44 -4.59 -4.37 18.86
N LEU A 45 -3.29 -4.10 18.76
CA LEU A 45 -2.50 -3.58 19.88
C LEU A 45 -2.99 -2.20 20.35
N TRP A 46 -3.19 -1.28 19.40
CA TRP A 46 -3.61 0.08 19.73
C TRP A 46 -4.96 0.17 20.44
N ILE A 47 -5.94 -0.63 20.02
CA ILE A 47 -7.32 -0.55 20.55
C ILE A 47 -7.51 -1.48 21.73
N PHE A 48 -6.97 -2.70 21.71
CA PHE A 48 -7.29 -3.72 22.71
C PHE A 48 -6.17 -4.01 23.71
N ALA A 49 -4.93 -3.58 23.42
CA ALA A 49 -3.78 -3.77 24.30
C ALA A 49 -2.85 -2.53 24.37
N PRO A 50 -3.39 -1.28 24.51
CA PRO A 50 -2.59 -0.05 24.46
C PRO A 50 -1.53 0.03 25.58
N HIS A 51 -1.71 -0.70 26.67
CA HIS A 51 -0.77 -0.76 27.79
C HIS A 51 0.57 -1.43 27.44
N TRP A 52 0.67 -2.13 26.30
CA TRP A 52 1.93 -2.66 25.78
C TRP A 52 2.74 -1.63 25.01
N LEU A 53 2.13 -0.53 24.58
CA LEU A 53 2.73 0.49 23.74
C LEU A 53 3.43 1.55 24.61
N THR A 54 4.63 1.22 25.08
CA THR A 54 5.43 2.02 26.01
C THR A 54 6.73 2.53 25.34
N GLY A 55 7.54 3.29 26.10
CA GLY A 55 8.82 3.80 25.63
C GLY A 55 8.74 5.09 24.81
N PRO A 56 9.82 5.47 24.12
CA PRO A 56 9.91 6.73 23.38
C PRO A 56 8.82 6.89 22.31
N LEU A 57 8.45 5.77 21.68
CA LEU A 57 7.36 5.72 20.70
C LEU A 57 6.08 5.16 21.33
N GLY A 58 5.64 5.69 22.48
CA GLY A 58 4.47 5.19 23.19
C GLY A 58 3.16 5.86 22.77
N GLY A 59 2.03 5.19 23.08
CA GLY A 59 0.70 5.77 22.95
C GLY A 59 0.33 6.18 21.52
N ILE A 60 -0.19 7.40 21.36
CA ILE A 60 -0.68 7.90 20.07
C ILE A 60 0.44 8.08 19.06
N ALA A 61 1.67 8.36 19.50
CA ALA A 61 2.83 8.47 18.62
C ALA A 61 3.12 7.14 17.93
N TRP A 62 3.05 6.03 18.69
CA TRP A 62 3.18 4.70 18.14
C TRP A 62 2.11 4.39 17.09
N HIS A 63 0.84 4.70 17.41
CA HIS A 63 -0.26 4.49 16.45
C HIS A 63 -0.06 5.29 15.16
N ALA A 64 0.29 6.56 15.27
CA ALA A 64 0.52 7.43 14.11
C ALA A 64 1.65 6.89 13.22
N HIS A 65 2.77 6.52 13.84
CA HIS A 65 3.94 5.95 13.17
C HIS A 65 3.64 4.62 12.49
N GLU A 66 3.10 3.66 13.24
CA GLU A 66 2.88 2.30 12.74
C GLU A 66 1.81 2.24 11.64
N MET A 67 0.84 3.14 11.65
CA MET A 67 -0.15 3.20 10.59
C MET A 67 0.38 3.89 9.34
N LEU A 68 1.25 4.90 9.46
CA LEU A 68 1.78 5.59 8.29
C LEU A 68 3.01 4.88 7.70
N TRP A 69 4.06 4.65 8.48
CA TRP A 69 5.31 4.06 7.98
C TRP A 69 5.30 2.54 8.10
N GLY A 70 4.85 2.00 9.22
CA GLY A 70 4.76 0.55 9.43
C GLY A 70 3.81 -0.17 8.49
N PHE A 71 2.69 0.44 8.12
CA PHE A 71 1.68 -0.14 7.24
C PHE A 71 1.65 0.52 5.85
N VAL A 72 1.17 1.77 5.75
CA VAL A 72 0.87 2.42 4.46
C VAL A 72 2.11 2.55 3.58
N ALA A 73 3.20 3.08 4.12
CA ALA A 73 4.47 3.25 3.40
C ALA A 73 5.12 1.91 3.07
N THR A 74 5.00 0.91 3.94
CA THR A 74 5.46 -0.46 3.67
C THR A 74 4.77 -1.04 2.44
N ILE A 75 3.44 -0.94 2.35
CA ILE A 75 2.70 -1.37 1.15
C ILE A 75 3.14 -0.57 -0.08
N ALA A 76 3.36 0.74 0.07
CA ALA A 76 3.85 1.58 -1.02
C ALA A 76 5.24 1.13 -1.51
N VAL A 77 6.16 0.74 -0.63
CA VAL A 77 7.47 0.15 -1.00
C VAL A 77 7.26 -1.11 -1.82
N GLY A 78 6.44 -2.06 -1.36
CA GLY A 78 6.15 -3.30 -2.10
C GLY A 78 5.57 -3.04 -3.48
N PHE A 79 4.65 -2.07 -3.58
CA PHE A 79 4.08 -1.62 -4.84
C PHE A 79 5.15 -0.99 -5.75
N LEU A 80 5.94 -0.05 -5.26
CA LEU A 80 6.92 0.68 -6.05
C LEU A 80 8.07 -0.21 -6.54
N MET A 81 8.50 -1.20 -5.76
CA MET A 81 9.46 -2.20 -6.21
C MET A 81 8.92 -3.02 -7.38
N THR A 82 7.65 -3.41 -7.32
CA THR A 82 6.99 -4.21 -8.37
C THR A 82 6.68 -3.37 -9.60
N ALA A 83 6.13 -2.17 -9.42
CA ALA A 83 5.86 -1.23 -10.50
C ALA A 83 7.16 -0.75 -11.16
N GLY A 84 8.22 -0.55 -10.38
CA GLY A 84 9.56 -0.23 -10.87
C GLY A 84 10.08 -1.28 -11.84
N ALA A 85 9.92 -2.56 -11.53
CA ALA A 85 10.28 -3.64 -12.45
C ALA A 85 9.48 -3.57 -13.76
N ALA A 86 8.17 -3.30 -13.67
CA ALA A 86 7.31 -3.18 -14.86
C ALA A 86 7.63 -1.93 -15.71
N TRP A 87 8.03 -0.81 -15.08
CA TRP A 87 8.34 0.43 -15.79
C TRP A 87 9.72 0.45 -16.44
N THR A 88 10.67 -0.28 -15.87
CA THR A 88 12.09 -0.21 -16.24
C THR A 88 12.60 -1.47 -16.93
N GLY A 89 11.89 -2.59 -16.81
CA GLY A 89 12.38 -3.91 -17.21
C GLY A 89 13.48 -4.46 -16.28
N ILE A 90 13.83 -3.72 -15.20
CA ILE A 90 14.85 -4.10 -14.23
C ILE A 90 14.17 -4.34 -12.88
N ASN A 91 14.29 -5.54 -12.32
CA ASN A 91 13.77 -5.79 -10.96
C ASN A 91 14.64 -5.06 -9.93
N PRO A 92 14.10 -4.07 -9.18
CA PRO A 92 14.90 -3.30 -8.22
C PRO A 92 15.51 -4.18 -7.12
N VAL A 93 14.74 -5.12 -6.58
CA VAL A 93 15.16 -5.99 -5.47
C VAL A 93 14.49 -7.35 -5.54
N GLN A 94 15.28 -8.44 -5.34
CA GLN A 94 14.78 -9.82 -5.35
C GLN A 94 15.70 -10.74 -4.52
N GLY A 95 15.26 -11.96 -4.25
CA GLY A 95 16.04 -12.99 -3.59
C GLY A 95 16.53 -12.56 -2.21
N ARG A 96 17.81 -12.78 -1.92
CA ARG A 96 18.43 -12.46 -0.62
C ARG A 96 18.35 -10.99 -0.24
N ALA A 97 18.47 -10.08 -1.21
CA ALA A 97 18.36 -8.64 -0.96
C ALA A 97 16.94 -8.26 -0.52
N LEU A 98 15.91 -8.85 -1.12
CA LEU A 98 14.52 -8.67 -0.70
C LEU A 98 14.27 -9.27 0.68
N ALA A 99 14.83 -10.43 0.98
CA ALA A 99 14.76 -11.03 2.31
C ALA A 99 15.42 -10.14 3.38
N ALA A 100 16.58 -9.57 3.09
CA ALA A 100 17.27 -8.62 3.98
C ALA A 100 16.42 -7.34 4.21
N LEU A 101 15.77 -6.82 3.17
CA LEU A 101 14.87 -5.68 3.30
C LEU A 101 13.68 -6.01 4.20
N CYS A 102 13.08 -7.19 4.06
CA CYS A 102 12.00 -7.66 4.93
C CYS A 102 12.48 -7.87 6.39
N ALA A 103 13.71 -8.34 6.58
CA ALA A 103 14.30 -8.50 7.90
C ALA A 103 14.53 -7.14 8.61
N LEU A 104 14.99 -6.11 7.90
CA LEU A 104 15.10 -4.74 8.44
C LEU A 104 13.73 -4.22 8.88
N TRP A 105 12.70 -4.39 8.06
CA TRP A 105 11.33 -4.01 8.42
C TRP A 105 10.86 -4.74 9.70
N LEU A 106 11.11 -6.04 9.80
CA LEU A 106 10.72 -6.82 10.98
C LEU A 106 11.48 -6.37 12.24
N VAL A 107 12.78 -6.12 12.14
CA VAL A 107 13.61 -5.60 13.26
C VAL A 107 13.05 -4.26 13.73
N ALA A 108 12.65 -3.37 12.82
CA ALA A 108 12.04 -2.11 13.18
C ALA A 108 10.73 -2.32 13.98
N ARG A 109 9.83 -3.20 13.49
CA ARG A 109 8.55 -3.49 14.20
C ARG A 109 8.80 -4.04 15.60
N LEU A 110 9.71 -4.99 15.75
CA LEU A 110 10.05 -5.57 17.05
C LEU A 110 10.73 -4.56 17.97
N GLY A 111 11.61 -3.72 17.44
CA GLY A 111 12.30 -2.67 18.20
C GLY A 111 11.33 -1.66 18.80
N PHE A 112 10.31 -1.24 18.04
CA PHE A 112 9.29 -0.29 18.52
C PHE A 112 8.25 -0.90 19.47
N LEU A 113 8.15 -2.23 19.51
CA LEU A 113 7.28 -2.94 20.46
C LEU A 113 8.00 -3.24 21.79
N ALA A 114 9.33 -3.33 21.81
CA ALA A 114 10.07 -3.70 23.00
C ALA A 114 10.02 -2.64 24.12
N GLY A 115 9.80 -1.37 23.78
CA GLY A 115 9.54 -0.28 24.73
C GLY A 115 10.75 0.29 25.44
N ASP A 116 11.96 -0.24 25.23
CA ASP A 116 13.18 0.32 25.80
C ASP A 116 13.96 1.20 24.78
N ALA A 117 14.83 2.09 25.29
CA ALA A 117 15.54 3.07 24.45
C ALA A 117 16.51 2.42 23.45
N THR A 118 17.16 1.30 23.83
CA THR A 118 18.10 0.60 22.94
C THR A 118 17.37 -0.07 21.80
N ALA A 119 16.30 -0.79 22.09
CA ALA A 119 15.46 -1.43 21.09
C ALA A 119 14.81 -0.40 20.14
N PHE A 120 14.36 0.74 20.67
CA PHE A 120 13.87 1.87 19.87
C PHE A 120 14.94 2.35 18.88
N LEU A 121 16.18 2.58 19.32
CA LEU A 121 17.27 3.01 18.44
C LEU A 121 17.59 1.98 17.36
N ILE A 122 17.64 0.69 17.71
CA ILE A 122 17.85 -0.40 16.76
C ILE A 122 16.71 -0.41 15.72
N GLY A 123 15.46 -0.25 16.18
CA GLY A 123 14.29 -0.17 15.32
C GLY A 123 14.36 1.02 14.36
N ALA A 124 14.71 2.21 14.86
CA ALA A 124 14.85 3.42 14.06
C ALA A 124 15.94 3.29 12.99
N ILE A 125 17.11 2.75 13.32
CA ILE A 125 18.18 2.49 12.35
C ILE A 125 17.73 1.47 11.29
N ALA A 126 17.07 0.40 11.70
CA ALA A 126 16.59 -0.63 10.78
C ALA A 126 15.52 -0.07 9.81
N GLU A 127 14.63 0.77 10.28
CA GLU A 127 13.60 1.39 9.43
C GLU A 127 14.18 2.42 8.46
N LEU A 128 15.11 3.24 8.93
CA LEU A 128 15.81 4.18 8.06
C LEU A 128 16.60 3.45 6.96
N LEU A 129 17.25 2.35 7.28
CA LEU A 129 17.91 1.48 6.30
C LEU A 129 16.90 0.85 5.34
N PHE A 130 15.73 0.41 5.82
CA PHE A 130 14.66 -0.12 4.97
C PHE A 130 14.23 0.87 3.88
N PHE A 131 13.90 2.11 4.25
CA PHE A 131 13.47 3.13 3.29
C PHE A 131 14.61 3.58 2.37
N THR A 132 15.82 3.77 2.91
CA THR A 132 16.99 4.21 2.14
C THR A 132 17.40 3.18 1.09
N LEU A 133 17.49 1.90 1.48
CA LEU A 133 17.85 0.83 0.55
C LEU A 133 16.75 0.58 -0.49
N ALA A 134 15.48 0.69 -0.11
CA ALA A 134 14.37 0.62 -1.06
C ALA A 134 14.43 1.77 -2.07
N ALA A 135 14.64 3.02 -1.62
CA ALA A 135 14.77 4.18 -2.50
C ALA A 135 16.00 4.05 -3.42
N ALA A 136 17.15 3.60 -2.91
CA ALA A 136 18.37 3.39 -3.69
C ALA A 136 18.20 2.30 -4.75
N ALA A 137 17.55 1.17 -4.41
CA ALA A 137 17.28 0.09 -5.35
C ALA A 137 16.37 0.56 -6.49
N LEU A 138 15.32 1.32 -6.17
CA LEU A 138 14.42 1.90 -7.16
C LEU A 138 15.13 2.95 -8.02
N LEU A 139 15.93 3.83 -7.40
CA LEU A 139 16.73 4.84 -8.11
C LEU A 139 17.68 4.19 -9.12
N ARG A 140 18.41 3.15 -8.69
CA ARG A 140 19.28 2.37 -9.59
C ARG A 140 18.52 1.86 -10.80
N ALA A 141 17.37 1.23 -10.62
CA ALA A 141 16.57 0.69 -11.72
C ALA A 141 16.11 1.78 -12.70
N VAL A 142 15.65 2.91 -12.18
CA VAL A 142 15.15 4.05 -12.97
C VAL A 142 16.28 4.76 -13.72
N VAL A 143 17.46 4.92 -13.11
CA VAL A 143 18.64 5.56 -13.76
C VAL A 143 19.23 4.66 -14.84
N VAL A 144 19.45 3.37 -14.55
CA VAL A 144 20.02 2.42 -15.51
C VAL A 144 19.12 2.27 -16.73
N SER A 145 17.80 2.26 -16.54
CA SER A 145 16.83 2.20 -17.65
C SER A 145 16.62 3.54 -18.37
N ARG A 146 17.23 4.64 -17.89
CA ARG A 146 17.04 6.02 -18.39
C ARG A 146 15.56 6.45 -18.39
N ASN A 147 14.76 5.96 -17.45
CA ASN A 147 13.33 6.25 -17.36
C ASN A 147 13.07 7.57 -16.63
N ALA A 148 13.36 8.71 -17.29
CA ALA A 148 13.28 10.05 -16.74
C ALA A 148 11.89 10.39 -16.14
N ARG A 149 10.82 9.79 -16.69
CA ARG A 149 9.44 9.98 -16.22
C ARG A 149 9.25 9.57 -14.76
N ASN A 150 10.08 8.66 -14.26
CA ASN A 150 9.95 8.08 -12.92
C ASN A 150 11.08 8.50 -11.97
N TYR A 151 11.99 9.42 -12.33
CA TYR A 151 13.08 9.88 -11.45
C TYR A 151 12.59 10.50 -10.13
N GLY A 152 11.42 11.14 -10.12
CA GLY A 152 10.85 11.70 -8.90
C GLY A 152 10.33 10.66 -7.89
N VAL A 153 10.06 9.42 -8.32
CA VAL A 153 9.47 8.41 -7.41
C VAL A 153 10.43 7.97 -6.30
N PRO A 154 11.69 7.58 -6.58
CA PRO A 154 12.65 7.25 -5.53
C PRO A 154 12.99 8.45 -4.63
N VAL A 155 12.97 9.68 -5.15
CA VAL A 155 13.16 10.90 -4.35
C VAL A 155 12.02 11.08 -3.34
N LEU A 156 10.76 10.88 -3.77
CA LEU A 156 9.61 10.94 -2.88
C LEU A 156 9.63 9.82 -1.83
N LEU A 157 10.10 8.62 -2.19
CA LEU A 157 10.26 7.53 -1.25
C LEU A 157 11.34 7.85 -0.20
N LEU A 158 12.44 8.47 -0.63
CA LEU A 158 13.48 8.94 0.30
C LEU A 158 12.96 10.06 1.21
N ALA A 159 12.19 11.03 0.66
CA ALA A 159 11.58 12.09 1.45
C ALA A 159 10.61 11.54 2.51
N LEU A 160 9.88 10.48 2.20
CA LEU A 160 9.03 9.77 3.15
C LEU A 160 9.87 9.13 4.28
N GLY A 161 11.02 8.50 3.97
CA GLY A 161 11.94 7.98 4.97
C GLY A 161 12.63 9.07 5.80
N VAL A 162 12.91 10.24 5.21
CA VAL A 162 13.44 11.40 5.95
C VAL A 162 12.40 11.95 6.92
N SER A 163 11.13 12.05 6.50
CA SER A 163 10.05 12.50 7.40
C SER A 163 9.84 11.53 8.57
N ASP A 164 10.07 10.24 8.35
CA ASP A 164 10.08 9.22 9.39
C ASP A 164 11.25 9.42 10.38
N ALA A 165 12.47 9.56 9.89
CA ALA A 165 13.64 9.82 10.74
C ALA A 165 13.45 11.05 11.63
N LEU A 166 12.91 12.13 11.07
CA LEU A 166 12.62 13.36 11.83
C LEU A 166 11.49 13.15 12.85
N PHE A 167 10.49 12.35 12.52
CA PHE A 167 9.43 11.96 13.46
C PHE A 167 9.99 11.15 14.63
N LEU A 168 10.85 10.16 14.36
CA LEU A 168 11.49 9.32 15.38
C LEU A 168 12.44 10.13 16.28
N LEU A 169 13.16 11.09 15.72
CA LEU A 169 14.01 12.02 16.51
C LEU A 169 13.14 12.85 17.47
N ALA A 170 12.06 13.44 16.99
CA ALA A 170 11.13 14.22 17.82
C ALA A 170 10.45 13.33 18.89
N ALA A 171 10.16 12.06 18.58
CA ALA A 171 9.68 11.09 19.56
C ALA A 171 10.71 10.78 20.65
N HIS A 172 11.98 10.63 20.27
CA HIS A 172 13.08 10.42 21.21
C HIS A 172 13.24 11.61 22.17
N ASP A 173 13.13 12.83 21.65
CA ASP A 173 13.27 14.07 22.41
C ASP A 173 12.00 14.41 23.24
N GLY A 174 10.90 13.70 23.03
CA GLY A 174 9.62 13.97 23.68
C GLY A 174 8.92 15.25 23.21
N ASP A 175 9.32 15.81 22.04
CA ASP A 175 8.71 17.00 21.45
C ASP A 175 7.50 16.63 20.59
N TYR A 176 6.33 16.60 21.24
CA TYR A 176 5.08 16.22 20.59
C TYR A 176 4.66 17.19 19.46
N ALA A 177 4.94 18.48 19.56
CA ALA A 177 4.56 19.46 18.55
C ALA A 177 5.37 19.24 17.25
N THR A 178 6.68 19.08 17.39
CA THR A 178 7.58 18.76 16.28
C THR A 178 7.27 17.38 15.68
N LEU A 179 7.00 16.38 16.53
CA LEU A 179 6.58 15.05 16.12
C LEU A 179 5.33 15.11 15.21
N MET A 180 4.28 15.81 15.63
CA MET A 180 3.05 15.95 14.84
C MET A 180 3.26 16.73 13.54
N ARG A 181 4.19 17.70 13.52
CA ARG A 181 4.59 18.40 12.31
C ARG A 181 5.24 17.45 11.29
N HIS A 182 6.16 16.59 11.74
CA HIS A 182 6.81 15.59 10.88
C HIS A 182 5.86 14.47 10.45
N PHE A 183 4.92 14.08 11.31
CA PHE A 183 3.81 13.19 10.93
C PHE A 183 2.98 13.77 9.76
N ASN A 184 2.58 15.02 9.87
CA ASN A 184 1.83 15.70 8.80
C ASN A 184 2.66 15.82 7.51
N ALA A 185 3.97 16.09 7.61
CA ALA A 185 4.87 16.07 6.46
C ALA A 185 4.91 14.69 5.79
N GLY A 186 5.06 13.61 6.57
CA GLY A 186 5.00 12.23 6.08
C GLY A 186 3.66 11.89 5.41
N MET A 187 2.53 12.29 6.04
CA MET A 187 1.18 12.13 5.47
C MET A 187 1.05 12.82 4.10
N LEU A 188 1.55 14.05 3.97
CA LEU A 188 1.50 14.80 2.71
C LEU A 188 2.46 14.22 1.66
N CYS A 189 3.68 13.78 2.05
CA CYS A 189 4.59 13.06 1.16
C CYS A 189 3.95 11.77 0.63
N MET A 190 3.31 11.00 1.51
CA MET A 190 2.61 9.78 1.09
C MET A 190 1.41 10.10 0.19
N THR A 191 0.67 11.16 0.49
CA THR A 191 -0.44 11.64 -0.37
C THR A 191 0.07 12.02 -1.76
N LEU A 192 1.21 12.70 -1.85
CA LEU A 192 1.84 13.05 -3.13
C LEU A 192 2.21 11.79 -3.94
N ILE A 193 2.78 10.77 -3.30
CA ILE A 193 3.05 9.47 -3.93
C ILE A 193 1.74 8.83 -4.41
N ALA A 194 0.71 8.80 -3.57
CA ALA A 194 -0.58 8.21 -3.91
C ALA A 194 -1.25 8.92 -5.09
N LEU A 195 -1.26 10.25 -5.13
CA LEU A 195 -1.78 11.05 -6.25
C LEU A 195 -0.97 10.84 -7.53
N LEU A 196 0.36 10.81 -7.43
CA LEU A 196 1.26 10.56 -8.57
C LEU A 196 0.95 9.21 -9.24
N VAL A 197 0.75 8.16 -8.44
CA VAL A 197 0.45 6.81 -8.91
C VAL A 197 -0.99 6.72 -9.39
N ALA A 198 -1.96 7.10 -8.56
CA ALA A 198 -3.39 6.90 -8.79
C ALA A 198 -3.85 7.55 -10.12
N ARG A 199 -3.43 8.79 -10.40
CA ARG A 199 -3.80 9.50 -11.63
C ARG A 199 -3.30 8.83 -12.91
N ARG A 200 -2.28 7.98 -12.83
CA ARG A 200 -1.77 7.22 -13.98
C ARG A 200 -2.44 5.85 -14.10
N VAL A 201 -2.65 5.22 -12.96
CA VAL A 201 -3.00 3.81 -12.86
C VAL A 201 -4.52 3.63 -12.93
N ILE A 202 -5.31 4.46 -12.24
CA ILE A 202 -6.77 4.29 -12.18
C ILE A 202 -7.41 4.48 -13.55
N PRO A 203 -7.17 5.57 -14.31
CA PRO A 203 -7.72 5.74 -15.65
C PRO A 203 -7.28 4.63 -16.62
N PHE A 204 -6.01 4.25 -16.56
CA PHE A 204 -5.48 3.16 -17.40
C PHE A 204 -6.21 1.83 -17.14
N PHE A 205 -6.45 1.48 -15.88
CA PHE A 205 -7.17 0.26 -15.54
C PHE A 205 -8.64 0.33 -15.94
N ALA A 206 -9.28 1.48 -15.76
CA ALA A 206 -10.68 1.68 -16.13
C ALA A 206 -10.88 1.50 -17.64
N MET A 207 -10.07 2.16 -18.46
CA MET A 207 -10.13 2.04 -19.93
C MET A 207 -9.83 0.62 -20.42
N ARG A 208 -8.98 -0.13 -19.71
CA ARG A 208 -8.71 -1.53 -20.06
C ARG A 208 -9.86 -2.49 -19.68
N ALA A 209 -10.57 -2.21 -18.60
CA ALA A 209 -11.57 -3.11 -18.04
C ALA A 209 -13.01 -2.81 -18.52
N VAL A 210 -13.26 -1.60 -19.03
CA VAL A 210 -14.59 -1.17 -19.51
C VAL A 210 -14.49 -0.87 -21.00
N PRO A 211 -15.11 -1.71 -21.87
CA PRO A 211 -15.08 -1.49 -23.32
C PRO A 211 -15.67 -0.12 -23.70
N GLY A 212 -15.00 0.58 -24.61
CA GLY A 212 -15.43 1.89 -25.11
C GLY A 212 -15.25 3.06 -24.15
N LEU A 213 -14.80 2.85 -22.93
CA LEU A 213 -14.53 3.93 -21.99
C LEU A 213 -13.31 4.73 -22.45
N GLN A 214 -13.49 6.03 -22.65
CA GLN A 214 -12.44 7.00 -22.95
C GLN A 214 -12.31 7.99 -21.79
N ILE A 215 -11.09 8.10 -21.23
CA ILE A 215 -10.74 9.05 -20.17
C ILE A 215 -9.62 9.93 -20.71
N PRO A 216 -9.81 11.26 -20.74
CA PRO A 216 -8.79 12.18 -21.26
C PRO A 216 -7.54 12.20 -20.35
N MET A 217 -6.36 12.25 -20.96
CA MET A 217 -5.11 12.41 -20.22
C MET A 217 -4.99 13.84 -19.69
N GLN A 218 -5.12 14.00 -18.38
CA GLN A 218 -5.10 15.30 -17.69
C GLN A 218 -3.67 15.67 -17.25
N LEU A 219 -2.76 15.89 -18.22
CA LEU A 219 -1.35 16.13 -17.92
C LEU A 219 -1.13 17.46 -17.18
N ARG A 220 -1.71 18.56 -17.69
CA ARG A 220 -1.49 19.90 -17.12
C ARG A 220 -2.05 20.01 -15.70
N SER A 221 -3.32 19.71 -15.51
CA SER A 221 -3.96 19.73 -14.18
C SER A 221 -3.31 18.75 -13.21
N GLY A 222 -2.85 17.58 -13.68
CA GLY A 222 -2.10 16.65 -12.88
C GLY A 222 -0.72 17.16 -12.45
N HIS A 223 -0.02 17.95 -13.25
CA HIS A 223 1.22 18.61 -12.81
C HIS A 223 0.94 19.71 -11.79
N VAL A 224 -0.13 20.50 -11.99
CA VAL A 224 -0.56 21.52 -11.00
C VAL A 224 -0.94 20.85 -9.67
N GLN A 225 -1.67 19.73 -9.69
CA GLN A 225 -2.02 18.96 -8.50
C GLN A 225 -0.78 18.51 -7.71
N LEU A 226 0.22 17.93 -8.40
CA LEU A 226 1.45 17.49 -7.74
C LEU A 226 2.29 18.64 -7.24
N ALA A 227 2.39 19.75 -8.00
CA ALA A 227 3.09 20.96 -7.58
C ALA A 227 2.42 21.56 -6.35
N ALA A 228 1.10 21.71 -6.34
CA ALA A 228 0.34 22.18 -5.18
C ALA A 228 0.55 21.29 -3.96
N SER A 229 0.53 19.95 -4.12
CA SER A 229 0.83 19.02 -3.01
C SER A 229 2.26 19.19 -2.49
N GLY A 230 3.25 19.36 -3.36
CA GLY A 230 4.64 19.64 -2.96
C GLY A 230 4.81 20.99 -2.27
N ILE A 231 4.14 22.03 -2.77
CA ILE A 231 4.09 23.36 -2.13
C ILE A 231 3.46 23.26 -0.74
N ALA A 232 2.40 22.45 -0.56
CA ALA A 232 1.80 22.26 0.75
C ALA A 232 2.78 21.65 1.77
N VAL A 233 3.65 20.72 1.36
CA VAL A 233 4.73 20.19 2.21
C VAL A 233 5.73 21.27 2.55
N ALA A 234 6.19 22.03 1.55
CA ALA A 234 7.15 23.13 1.76
C ALA A 234 6.60 24.22 2.70
N CYS A 235 5.34 24.60 2.52
CA CYS A 235 4.66 25.58 3.37
C CYS A 235 4.47 25.07 4.82
N LEU A 236 4.19 23.79 5.01
CA LEU A 236 4.14 23.16 6.34
C LEU A 236 5.50 23.28 7.04
N LEU A 237 6.59 22.97 6.34
CA LEU A 237 7.95 23.04 6.90
C LEU A 237 8.42 24.47 7.15
N ALA A 238 7.98 25.43 6.31
CA ALA A 238 8.29 26.85 6.42
C ALA A 238 7.36 27.63 7.36
N ASP A 239 6.38 26.96 8.00
CA ASP A 239 5.37 27.57 8.87
C ASP A 239 4.55 28.68 8.19
N LEU A 240 4.05 28.39 6.99
CA LEU A 240 3.24 29.28 6.15
C LEU A 240 1.80 28.75 6.03
N PRO A 241 0.96 28.82 7.09
CA PRO A 241 -0.31 28.12 7.16
C PRO A 241 -1.32 28.56 6.08
N PHE A 242 -1.39 29.84 5.76
CA PHE A 242 -2.31 30.33 4.73
C PHE A 242 -1.96 29.76 3.34
N ALA A 243 -0.69 29.81 2.96
CA ALA A 243 -0.23 29.27 1.69
C ALA A 243 -0.38 27.73 1.63
N GLN A 244 -0.14 27.03 2.77
CA GLN A 244 -0.38 25.63 2.91
C GLN A 244 -1.87 25.29 2.68
N ALA A 245 -2.79 25.99 3.34
CA ALA A 245 -4.23 25.78 3.19
C ALA A 245 -4.69 25.97 1.74
N LEU A 246 -4.22 27.00 1.07
CA LEU A 246 -4.53 27.26 -0.34
C LEU A 246 -4.00 26.13 -1.25
N ALA A 247 -2.76 25.71 -1.04
CA ALA A 247 -2.14 24.65 -1.82
C ALA A 247 -2.87 23.31 -1.64
N LEU A 248 -3.27 22.97 -0.41
CA LEU A 248 -4.09 21.77 -0.10
C LEU A 248 -5.46 21.87 -0.77
N ALA A 249 -6.11 23.03 -0.74
CA ALA A 249 -7.40 23.25 -1.39
C ALA A 249 -7.30 23.05 -2.91
N VAL A 250 -6.28 23.64 -3.55
CA VAL A 250 -6.03 23.45 -5.00
C VAL A 250 -5.84 21.96 -5.35
N ALA A 251 -4.99 21.26 -4.60
CA ALA A 251 -4.75 19.83 -4.84
C ALA A 251 -6.04 19.00 -4.64
N GLY A 252 -6.83 19.32 -3.62
CA GLY A 252 -8.09 18.65 -3.33
C GLY A 252 -9.14 18.88 -4.41
N VAL A 253 -9.36 20.13 -4.83
CA VAL A 253 -10.30 20.48 -5.93
C VAL A 253 -9.91 19.76 -7.21
N ILE A 254 -8.64 19.78 -7.60
CA ILE A 254 -8.18 19.08 -8.81
C ILE A 254 -8.43 17.57 -8.69
N SER A 255 -8.24 16.97 -7.51
CA SER A 255 -8.55 15.55 -7.28
C SER A 255 -10.03 15.25 -7.55
N LEU A 256 -10.94 16.09 -7.07
CA LEU A 256 -12.38 15.93 -7.29
C LEU A 256 -12.76 16.11 -8.77
N LEU A 257 -12.18 17.10 -9.45
CA LEU A 257 -12.38 17.33 -10.89
C LEU A 257 -11.87 16.15 -11.72
N HIS A 258 -10.72 15.57 -11.37
CA HIS A 258 -10.21 14.36 -12.00
C HIS A 258 -11.18 13.19 -11.81
N TRP A 259 -11.64 12.96 -10.57
CA TRP A 259 -12.56 11.88 -10.25
C TRP A 259 -13.87 11.96 -11.07
N VAL A 260 -14.48 13.14 -11.19
CA VAL A 260 -15.67 13.36 -12.01
C VAL A 260 -15.38 13.07 -13.48
N SER A 261 -14.25 13.55 -14.01
CA SER A 261 -13.86 13.36 -15.41
C SER A 261 -13.54 11.90 -15.77
N TRP A 262 -13.20 11.07 -14.79
CA TRP A 262 -12.96 9.63 -14.98
C TRP A 262 -14.22 8.79 -15.07
N LYS A 263 -15.41 9.43 -15.06
CA LYS A 263 -16.72 8.77 -15.26
C LYS A 263 -16.94 7.63 -14.24
N PRO A 264 -17.02 7.91 -12.92
CA PRO A 264 -17.13 6.89 -11.88
C PRO A 264 -18.31 5.94 -12.07
N GLN A 265 -19.40 6.40 -12.68
CA GLN A 265 -20.58 5.57 -12.99
C GLN A 265 -20.27 4.39 -13.92
N ALA A 266 -19.25 4.51 -14.78
CA ALA A 266 -18.88 3.45 -15.72
C ALA A 266 -18.22 2.24 -15.06
N VAL A 267 -17.75 2.38 -13.82
CA VAL A 267 -17.00 1.31 -13.11
C VAL A 267 -17.75 0.69 -11.94
N LEU A 268 -19.01 1.07 -11.68
CA LEU A 268 -19.79 0.63 -10.51
C LEU A 268 -19.93 -0.89 -10.40
N HIS A 269 -20.01 -1.58 -11.53
CA HIS A 269 -20.12 -3.05 -11.61
C HIS A 269 -18.74 -3.77 -11.57
N LYS A 270 -17.64 -3.04 -11.40
CA LYS A 270 -16.27 -3.59 -11.35
C LYS A 270 -15.62 -3.31 -10.00
N PRO A 271 -15.70 -4.24 -9.02
CA PRO A 271 -15.17 -4.00 -7.65
C PRO A 271 -13.70 -3.61 -7.60
N LEU A 272 -12.85 -4.20 -8.44
CA LEU A 272 -11.43 -3.84 -8.55
C LEU A 272 -11.19 -2.39 -9.01
N LEU A 273 -12.22 -1.69 -9.49
CA LEU A 273 -12.12 -0.30 -9.94
C LEU A 273 -12.83 0.66 -9.00
N TRP A 274 -14.11 0.42 -8.65
CA TRP A 274 -14.84 1.37 -7.83
C TRP A 274 -14.17 1.59 -6.46
N ILE A 275 -13.47 0.59 -5.90
CA ILE A 275 -12.72 0.75 -4.64
C ILE A 275 -11.57 1.76 -4.80
N LEU A 276 -10.88 1.76 -5.94
CA LEU A 276 -9.82 2.73 -6.24
C LEU A 276 -10.37 4.14 -6.46
N TYR A 277 -11.52 4.25 -7.14
CA TYR A 277 -12.20 5.52 -7.33
C TYR A 277 -12.66 6.12 -6.00
N LEU A 278 -13.18 5.30 -5.09
CA LEU A 278 -13.59 5.72 -3.76
C LEU A 278 -12.40 6.17 -2.92
N GLY A 279 -11.28 5.43 -2.98
CA GLY A 279 -10.05 5.85 -2.33
C GLY A 279 -9.51 7.17 -2.86
N TYR A 280 -9.53 7.38 -4.18
CA TYR A 280 -9.04 8.61 -4.79
C TYR A 280 -9.90 9.85 -4.46
N VAL A 281 -11.23 9.73 -4.50
CA VAL A 281 -12.12 10.84 -4.11
C VAL A 281 -11.95 11.16 -2.62
N SER A 282 -11.75 10.17 -1.78
CA SER A 282 -11.48 10.37 -0.34
C SER A 282 -10.18 11.13 -0.10
N LEU A 283 -9.12 10.89 -0.89
CA LEU A 283 -7.90 11.73 -0.83
C LEU A 283 -8.21 13.19 -1.17
N GLY A 284 -9.01 13.46 -2.21
CA GLY A 284 -9.42 14.81 -2.58
C GLY A 284 -10.20 15.52 -1.45
N ILE A 285 -11.19 14.83 -0.89
CA ILE A 285 -11.97 15.33 0.26
C ILE A 285 -11.05 15.56 1.48
N GLY A 286 -10.16 14.61 1.77
CA GLY A 286 -9.23 14.72 2.88
C GLY A 286 -8.28 15.91 2.76
N LEU A 287 -7.79 16.22 1.55
CA LEU A 287 -6.97 17.41 1.29
C LEU A 287 -7.74 18.71 1.51
N LEU A 288 -9.01 18.79 1.10
CA LEU A 288 -9.87 19.94 1.37
C LEU A 288 -10.10 20.12 2.87
N LEU A 289 -10.38 19.03 3.60
CA LEU A 289 -10.54 19.05 5.05
C LEU A 289 -9.23 19.45 5.76
N ALA A 290 -8.07 19.00 5.27
CA ALA A 290 -6.78 19.41 5.79
C ALA A 290 -6.54 20.90 5.59
N GLY A 291 -6.83 21.42 4.39
CA GLY A 291 -6.76 22.86 4.10
C GLY A 291 -7.69 23.68 4.99
N ALA A 292 -8.93 23.25 5.18
CA ALA A 292 -9.88 23.90 6.09
C ALA A 292 -9.39 23.86 7.54
N SER A 293 -8.82 22.74 7.99
CA SER A 293 -8.25 22.61 9.34
C SER A 293 -7.09 23.57 9.57
N VAL A 294 -6.16 23.69 8.60
CA VAL A 294 -5.03 24.61 8.66
C VAL A 294 -5.50 26.08 8.64
N ALA A 295 -6.57 26.38 7.91
CA ALA A 295 -7.18 27.72 7.87
C ALA A 295 -8.04 28.04 9.12
N GLY A 296 -8.11 27.16 10.12
CA GLY A 296 -8.86 27.37 11.35
C GLY A 296 -10.35 27.02 11.30
N PHE A 297 -10.85 26.45 10.18
CA PHE A 297 -12.25 26.04 10.03
C PHE A 297 -12.53 24.61 10.50
N GLY A 298 -11.55 23.91 11.08
CA GLY A 298 -11.67 22.51 11.49
C GLY A 298 -12.08 22.32 12.94
N ALA A 299 -13.25 21.68 13.19
CA ALA A 299 -13.69 21.35 14.55
C ALA A 299 -12.94 20.15 15.16
N ARG A 300 -12.31 19.30 14.38
CA ARG A 300 -11.67 18.04 14.79
C ARG A 300 -10.36 17.79 14.04
N PRO A 301 -9.19 17.97 14.67
CA PRO A 301 -7.89 17.79 14.02
C PRO A 301 -7.69 16.41 13.40
N ALA A 302 -8.19 15.35 14.04
CA ALA A 302 -8.06 13.98 13.55
C ALA A 302 -8.97 13.64 12.35
N LEU A 303 -9.93 14.50 11.97
CA LEU A 303 -10.89 14.19 10.91
C LEU A 303 -10.21 14.02 9.56
N HIS A 304 -9.46 15.04 9.10
CA HIS A 304 -8.77 15.00 7.82
C HIS A 304 -7.71 13.86 7.76
N ILE A 305 -7.03 13.60 8.89
CA ILE A 305 -6.06 12.50 9.01
C ILE A 305 -6.73 11.16 8.69
N HIS A 306 -7.88 10.86 9.31
CA HIS A 306 -8.56 9.58 9.09
C HIS A 306 -9.27 9.51 7.73
N VAL A 307 -9.76 10.62 7.17
CA VAL A 307 -10.28 10.64 5.80
C VAL A 307 -9.17 10.32 4.79
N ILE A 308 -7.97 10.88 4.95
CA ILE A 308 -6.82 10.58 4.09
C ILE A 308 -6.33 9.15 4.34
N ALA A 309 -6.11 8.76 5.59
CA ALA A 309 -5.49 7.47 5.93
C ALA A 309 -6.43 6.28 5.66
N MET A 310 -7.65 6.30 6.19
CA MET A 310 -8.59 5.19 6.04
C MET A 310 -9.40 5.32 4.74
N GLY A 311 -10.00 6.47 4.48
CA GLY A 311 -10.78 6.71 3.27
C GLY A 311 -9.92 6.77 2.00
N GLY A 312 -8.75 7.38 2.08
CA GLY A 312 -7.80 7.50 0.95
C GLY A 312 -6.89 6.29 0.83
N PHE A 313 -5.85 6.23 1.67
CA PHE A 313 -4.80 5.22 1.52
C PHE A 313 -5.33 3.80 1.65
N SER A 314 -6.14 3.50 2.66
CA SER A 314 -6.53 2.11 2.92
C SER A 314 -7.45 1.54 1.87
N LEU A 315 -8.37 2.35 1.30
CA LEU A 315 -9.21 1.92 0.17
C LEU A 315 -8.38 1.75 -1.11
N LEU A 316 -7.42 2.65 -1.37
CA LEU A 316 -6.47 2.46 -2.47
C LEU A 316 -5.61 1.22 -2.26
N ILE A 317 -5.11 1.01 -1.05
CA ILE A 317 -4.28 -0.13 -0.69
C ILE A 317 -5.02 -1.44 -0.91
N ILE A 318 -6.19 -1.64 -0.27
CA ILE A 318 -6.90 -2.92 -0.37
C ILE A 318 -7.28 -3.26 -1.82
N GLY A 319 -7.64 -2.26 -2.62
CA GLY A 319 -7.89 -2.41 -4.05
C GLY A 319 -6.63 -2.74 -4.85
N MET A 320 -5.53 -2.00 -4.60
CA MET A 320 -4.26 -2.18 -5.33
C MET A 320 -3.57 -3.48 -4.98
N ILE A 321 -3.47 -3.85 -3.69
CA ILE A 321 -2.83 -5.12 -3.30
C ILE A 321 -3.59 -6.33 -3.86
N THR A 322 -4.94 -6.26 -3.92
CA THR A 322 -5.76 -7.29 -4.56
C THR A 322 -5.47 -7.36 -6.06
N ARG A 323 -5.54 -6.22 -6.75
CA ARG A 323 -5.37 -6.18 -8.21
C ARG A 323 -3.96 -6.55 -8.64
N THR A 324 -2.94 -6.01 -7.97
CA THR A 324 -1.53 -6.29 -8.26
C THR A 324 -1.23 -7.76 -8.03
N ALA A 325 -1.72 -8.33 -6.93
CA ALA A 325 -1.54 -9.74 -6.63
C ALA A 325 -2.15 -10.63 -7.72
N LEU A 326 -3.42 -10.43 -8.08
CA LEU A 326 -4.06 -11.22 -9.13
C LEU A 326 -3.27 -11.14 -10.45
N GLY A 327 -2.92 -9.93 -10.90
CA GLY A 327 -2.22 -9.73 -12.18
C GLY A 327 -0.82 -10.34 -12.21
N HIS A 328 -0.01 -10.13 -11.17
CA HIS A 328 1.35 -10.65 -11.11
C HIS A 328 1.44 -12.14 -10.75
N LEU A 329 0.37 -12.73 -10.22
CA LEU A 329 0.27 -14.16 -9.95
C LEU A 329 -0.34 -14.96 -11.10
N GLY A 330 -0.58 -14.32 -12.26
CA GLY A 330 -1.13 -14.99 -13.45
C GLY A 330 -2.59 -15.43 -13.27
N ARG A 331 -3.38 -14.67 -12.49
CA ARG A 331 -4.79 -14.96 -12.22
C ARG A 331 -5.71 -13.96 -12.93
N PRO A 332 -6.96 -14.37 -13.25
CA PRO A 332 -7.96 -13.46 -13.78
C PRO A 332 -8.15 -12.22 -12.89
N LEU A 333 -8.33 -11.05 -13.50
CA LEU A 333 -8.61 -9.79 -12.80
C LEU A 333 -10.09 -9.71 -12.41
N GLU A 334 -10.53 -10.68 -11.63
CA GLU A 334 -11.91 -10.82 -11.14
C GLU A 334 -11.91 -10.95 -9.63
N THR A 335 -12.92 -10.35 -9.00
CA THR A 335 -13.09 -10.44 -7.55
C THR A 335 -14.03 -11.58 -7.18
N ASP A 336 -13.67 -12.32 -6.16
CA ASP A 336 -14.59 -13.21 -5.46
C ASP A 336 -15.32 -12.49 -4.29
N ARG A 337 -16.24 -13.21 -3.66
CA ARG A 337 -17.02 -12.65 -2.54
C ARG A 337 -16.14 -12.21 -1.36
N SER A 338 -15.06 -12.93 -1.06
CA SER A 338 -14.17 -12.59 0.07
C SER A 338 -13.45 -11.26 -0.14
N MET A 339 -12.99 -10.99 -1.38
CA MET A 339 -12.35 -9.73 -1.74
C MET A 339 -13.32 -8.55 -1.63
N VAL A 340 -14.55 -8.70 -2.16
CA VAL A 340 -15.59 -7.66 -2.08
C VAL A 340 -15.99 -7.43 -0.62
N THR A 341 -16.12 -8.49 0.19
CA THR A 341 -16.39 -8.37 1.62
C THR A 341 -15.30 -7.57 2.32
N ALA A 342 -14.02 -7.86 2.05
CA ALA A 342 -12.91 -7.09 2.63
C ALA A 342 -13.00 -5.59 2.26
N TYR A 343 -13.37 -5.24 1.02
CA TYR A 343 -13.58 -3.84 0.62
C TYR A 343 -14.70 -3.17 1.41
N VAL A 344 -15.85 -3.82 1.52
CA VAL A 344 -17.01 -3.30 2.28
C VAL A 344 -16.64 -3.11 3.75
N LEU A 345 -15.94 -4.08 4.34
CA LEU A 345 -15.51 -3.98 5.74
C LEU A 345 -14.58 -2.79 5.99
N VAL A 346 -13.62 -2.50 5.09
CA VAL A 346 -12.76 -1.31 5.23
C VAL A 346 -13.57 -0.02 5.08
N ILE A 347 -14.55 0.03 4.17
CA ILE A 347 -15.43 1.19 4.01
C ILE A 347 -16.24 1.42 5.29
N VAL A 348 -16.90 0.38 5.81
CA VAL A 348 -17.71 0.49 7.03
C VAL A 348 -16.83 0.84 8.22
N ALA A 349 -15.65 0.23 8.36
CA ALA A 349 -14.68 0.59 9.39
C ALA A 349 -14.30 2.07 9.32
N THR A 350 -14.08 2.60 8.11
CA THR A 350 -13.79 4.03 7.90
C THR A 350 -14.95 4.92 8.39
N VAL A 351 -16.17 4.62 7.97
CA VAL A 351 -17.36 5.40 8.38
C VAL A 351 -17.54 5.38 9.91
N LEU A 352 -17.45 4.20 10.53
CA LEU A 352 -17.57 4.05 11.97
C LEU A 352 -16.44 4.77 12.71
N ARG A 353 -15.21 4.72 12.20
CA ARG A 353 -14.08 5.45 12.79
C ARG A 353 -14.27 6.97 12.74
N LEU A 354 -14.78 7.48 11.61
CA LEU A 354 -15.12 8.91 11.50
C LEU A 354 -16.26 9.29 12.44
N GLY A 355 -17.27 8.44 12.59
CA GLY A 355 -18.35 8.60 13.58
C GLY A 355 -17.82 8.61 15.01
N ALA A 356 -16.85 7.76 15.32
CA ALA A 356 -16.21 7.68 16.64
C ALA A 356 -15.41 8.93 17.03
N LEU A 357 -15.11 9.83 16.08
CA LEU A 357 -14.50 11.14 16.38
C LEU A 357 -15.48 12.12 17.03
N GLN A 358 -16.78 11.89 16.94
CA GLN A 358 -17.76 12.71 17.62
C GLN A 358 -17.87 12.26 19.09
N PRO A 359 -17.88 13.20 20.06
CA PRO A 359 -17.97 12.87 21.48
C PRO A 359 -19.40 12.48 21.85
N THR A 360 -19.75 11.25 21.63
CA THR A 360 -21.05 10.66 21.97
C THR A 360 -20.87 9.47 22.90
N PRO A 361 -21.88 9.05 23.65
CA PRO A 361 -21.79 7.82 24.45
C PRO A 361 -21.44 6.58 23.63
N ALA A 362 -21.70 6.58 22.33
CA ALA A 362 -21.41 5.48 21.44
C ALA A 362 -19.96 5.48 20.90
N SER A 363 -19.16 6.54 21.10
CA SER A 363 -17.86 6.73 20.42
C SER A 363 -16.89 5.58 20.65
N VAL A 364 -16.78 5.07 21.89
CA VAL A 364 -15.89 3.93 22.19
C VAL A 364 -16.40 2.65 21.51
N HIS A 365 -17.71 2.43 21.50
CA HIS A 365 -18.29 1.28 20.83
C HIS A 365 -18.06 1.33 19.31
N LEU A 366 -18.29 2.48 18.69
CA LEU A 366 -18.01 2.69 17.27
C LEU A 366 -16.54 2.46 16.93
N LEU A 367 -15.62 2.92 17.80
CA LEU A 367 -14.18 2.70 17.66
C LEU A 367 -13.83 1.21 17.68
N ASN A 368 -14.36 0.47 18.67
CA ASN A 368 -14.08 -0.97 18.81
C ASN A 368 -14.63 -1.77 17.63
N VAL A 369 -15.85 -1.46 17.19
CA VAL A 369 -16.44 -2.12 16.00
C VAL A 369 -15.65 -1.77 14.74
N ALA A 370 -15.26 -0.52 14.56
CA ALA A 370 -14.42 -0.11 13.43
C ALA A 370 -13.09 -0.89 13.41
N ALA A 371 -12.44 -1.04 14.56
CA ALA A 371 -11.21 -1.81 14.69
C ALA A 371 -11.42 -3.30 14.34
N ALA A 372 -12.47 -3.92 14.86
CA ALA A 372 -12.79 -5.32 14.57
C ALA A 372 -13.04 -5.55 13.06
N LEU A 373 -13.83 -4.69 12.41
CA LEU A 373 -14.10 -4.78 10.97
C LEU A 373 -12.83 -4.59 10.13
N TRP A 374 -11.96 -3.64 10.52
CA TRP A 374 -10.65 -3.45 9.93
C TRP A 374 -9.79 -4.71 10.01
N MET A 375 -9.68 -5.29 11.21
CA MET A 375 -8.91 -6.52 11.44
C MET A 375 -9.43 -7.67 10.61
N ILE A 376 -10.75 -7.86 10.55
CA ILE A 376 -11.39 -8.92 9.73
C ILE A 376 -11.09 -8.70 8.24
N ALA A 377 -11.13 -7.45 7.75
CA ALA A 377 -10.85 -7.15 6.35
C ALA A 377 -9.42 -7.57 5.94
N PHE A 378 -8.41 -7.21 6.73
CA PHE A 378 -7.03 -7.59 6.46
C PHE A 378 -6.76 -9.09 6.73
N ALA A 379 -7.44 -9.70 7.70
CA ALA A 379 -7.40 -11.15 7.91
C ALA A 379 -7.95 -11.92 6.69
N LEU A 380 -9.08 -11.46 6.11
CA LEU A 380 -9.63 -12.03 4.87
C LEU A 380 -8.65 -11.89 3.69
N TYR A 381 -7.99 -10.72 3.57
CA TYR A 381 -6.96 -10.54 2.55
C TYR A 381 -5.81 -11.54 2.74
N LEU A 382 -5.27 -11.66 3.94
CA LEU A 382 -4.18 -12.60 4.25
C LEU A 382 -4.61 -14.03 3.99
N TRP A 383 -5.76 -14.45 4.48
CA TRP A 383 -6.31 -15.79 4.25
C TRP A 383 -6.41 -16.12 2.75
N ARG A 384 -6.86 -15.16 1.94
CA ARG A 384 -7.08 -15.36 0.51
C ARG A 384 -5.78 -15.35 -0.30
N PHE A 385 -4.86 -14.44 0.01
CA PHE A 385 -3.68 -14.19 -0.82
C PHE A 385 -2.41 -14.86 -0.33
N PHE A 386 -2.26 -15.14 0.96
CA PHE A 386 -1.06 -15.80 1.48
C PHE A 386 -0.72 -17.11 0.75
N PRO A 387 -1.66 -18.06 0.53
CA PRO A 387 -1.36 -19.30 -0.18
C PRO A 387 -0.91 -19.08 -1.64
N MET A 388 -1.35 -17.98 -2.26
CA MET A 388 -0.98 -17.64 -3.64
C MET A 388 0.41 -16.98 -3.71
N MET A 389 0.72 -16.12 -2.72
CA MET A 389 1.97 -15.36 -2.68
C MET A 389 3.21 -16.24 -2.51
N ILE A 390 3.09 -17.35 -1.80
CA ILE A 390 4.20 -18.29 -1.53
C ILE A 390 4.41 -19.31 -2.65
N ARG A 391 3.59 -19.30 -3.70
CA ARG A 391 3.66 -20.25 -4.82
C ARG A 391 4.10 -19.57 -6.12
N PRO A 392 4.66 -20.32 -7.09
CA PRO A 392 4.87 -19.82 -8.44
C PRO A 392 3.59 -19.27 -9.07
N ARG A 393 3.72 -18.53 -10.17
CA ARG A 393 2.57 -18.01 -10.92
C ARG A 393 1.66 -19.15 -11.38
N ALA A 394 0.36 -18.90 -11.41
CA ALA A 394 -0.62 -19.93 -11.81
C ALA A 394 -0.50 -20.32 -13.30
N ASP A 395 0.03 -19.42 -14.13
CA ASP A 395 0.25 -19.62 -15.57
C ASP A 395 1.69 -20.12 -15.91
N SER A 396 2.55 -20.36 -14.90
CA SER A 396 3.88 -20.93 -15.10
C SER A 396 3.78 -22.41 -15.54
N PRO A 397 4.67 -22.87 -16.42
CA PRO A 397 4.73 -24.29 -16.73
C PRO A 397 5.06 -25.08 -15.47
N PRO A 398 4.53 -26.32 -15.34
CA PRO A 398 4.91 -27.20 -14.23
C PRO A 398 6.44 -27.42 -14.23
N PRO A 399 7.06 -27.59 -13.06
CA PRO A 399 8.47 -27.98 -13.00
C PRO A 399 8.66 -29.22 -13.87
N ALA A 400 9.69 -29.18 -14.75
CA ALA A 400 10.04 -30.35 -15.53
C ALA A 400 10.15 -31.55 -14.57
N ALA A 401 9.35 -32.58 -14.80
CA ALA A 401 9.47 -33.80 -14.05
C ALA A 401 10.94 -34.23 -14.13
N THR A 402 11.63 -34.25 -13.00
CA THR A 402 12.95 -34.87 -12.92
C THR A 402 12.76 -36.28 -13.44
N ALA A 403 13.24 -36.53 -14.67
CA ALA A 403 13.25 -37.86 -15.22
C ALA A 403 14.15 -38.71 -14.30
N THR A 404 13.54 -39.29 -13.28
CA THR A 404 14.10 -40.45 -12.59
C THR A 404 14.09 -41.58 -13.63
N GLY A 405 15.20 -41.64 -14.39
CA GLY A 405 15.43 -42.69 -15.34
C GLY A 405 15.47 -44.04 -14.63
N VAL A 406 14.32 -44.69 -14.61
CA VAL A 406 14.31 -46.15 -14.48
C VAL A 406 14.71 -46.66 -15.85
N ALA A 407 16.02 -46.88 -16.05
CA ALA A 407 16.52 -47.66 -17.15
C ALA A 407 16.00 -49.08 -17.01
N VAL A 408 14.88 -49.38 -17.69
CA VAL A 408 14.43 -50.76 -17.88
C VAL A 408 15.43 -51.41 -18.84
N GLY A 409 16.38 -52.13 -18.26
CA GLY A 409 17.32 -52.95 -19.02
C GLY A 409 16.56 -54.06 -19.74
N ILE A 410 16.32 -53.88 -21.04
CA ILE A 410 15.86 -54.95 -21.91
C ILE A 410 17.06 -55.83 -22.21
N THR A 411 17.26 -56.93 -21.45
CA THR A 411 18.17 -58.01 -21.79
C THR A 411 17.58 -58.77 -22.98
N ARG A 412 18.13 -58.53 -24.18
CA ARG A 412 17.94 -59.41 -25.33
C ARG A 412 18.65 -60.73 -25.03
N ARG A 413 17.91 -61.77 -24.74
CA ARG A 413 18.41 -63.14 -24.85
C ARG A 413 18.40 -63.49 -26.34
N GLY A 414 19.58 -63.75 -26.88
CA GLY A 414 19.73 -64.35 -28.19
C GLY A 414 19.46 -65.86 -28.16
N VAL A 415 18.87 -66.33 -29.25
CA VAL A 415 19.06 -67.68 -29.80
C VAL A 415 19.33 -67.52 -31.26
#